data_0e89ec75fa532f8fec3bf95c3f3bab85
#
_entry.id   0e89ec75fa532f8fec3bf95c3f3bab85
#
_cell.length_a   1.000
_cell.length_b   1.000
_cell.length_c   1.000
_cell.angle_alpha   90.00
_cell.angle_beta   90.00
_cell.angle_gamma   90.00
#
_symmetry.space_group_name_H-M   'P 1'
#
loop_
_entity.id
_entity.type
_entity.pdbx_description
1 polymer ?
#
loop_
_entity_poly.entity_id
_entity_poly.type
_entity_poly.pdbx_seq_one_letter_code
_entity_poly.pdbx_strand_id
1 'polypeptide(L)'
;MSNTTANMGLLTRSEIWSTELKDILRDEMFAQRYVKMLDGFPDGDQFTIPSIGQAQVDNYAEDTAVTYRPLDTGEFTFAIDKYLSSATYMTKKAEQDAFYAQEMMSRFVPEQERAIMAHFEATTLATPETGVVANSNEAIDGIEHRWAAGGTDAVITVDDFARARFALKKANVPDRGLVAIVDPSVEFTLNTLSQLTSVANNPKWEGIVSTGIATGMNFIANIYGFDVYTSNYLKDITDGALPTAADAGVDFSTVNGKANLFFSTDGAATPFVGAWRQMPEVDFEYNKDFQRNEFVTTARYGVKLYRPENMVRVISKTNV
;
A
#
# COMPACT_ATOMS: atom_id res chain seq x y z
N MET A 1 47.71 13.19 -47.86
CA MET A 1 47.05 12.70 -46.64
C MET A 1 45.56 12.73 -46.88
N SER A 2 44.88 11.59 -46.79
CA SER A 2 43.45 11.55 -46.98
C SER A 2 42.75 12.03 -45.73
N ASN A 3 41.79 12.95 -45.85
CA ASN A 3 40.93 13.37 -44.75
C ASN A 3 39.94 12.24 -44.44
N THR A 4 40.17 11.46 -43.40
CA THR A 4 39.27 10.43 -42.96
C THR A 4 38.44 10.93 -41.80
N THR A 5 37.26 10.35 -41.59
CA THR A 5 36.33 10.67 -40.48
C THR A 5 36.98 10.69 -39.12
N ALA A 6 38.09 9.92 -38.96
CA ALA A 6 38.88 9.89 -37.71
C ALA A 6 39.68 11.17 -37.46
N ASN A 7 40.14 11.85 -38.54
CA ASN A 7 40.94 13.07 -38.42
C ASN A 7 40.10 14.36 -38.36
N MET A 8 38.80 14.27 -38.71
CA MET A 8 37.85 15.38 -38.70
C MET A 8 36.80 15.25 -37.59
N GLY A 9 37.01 14.41 -36.64
CA GLY A 9 36.03 14.07 -35.60
C GLY A 9 35.53 15.25 -34.73
N LEU A 10 36.29 16.32 -34.64
CA LEU A 10 35.89 17.56 -33.96
C LEU A 10 35.07 18.51 -34.78
N LEU A 11 35.15 18.41 -36.14
CA LEU A 11 34.49 19.35 -37.04
C LEU A 11 33.26 18.80 -37.74
N THR A 12 33.10 17.47 -37.78
CA THR A 12 32.06 16.82 -38.60
C THR A 12 31.02 16.02 -37.85
N ARG A 13 31.15 15.88 -36.53
CA ARG A 13 30.09 15.23 -35.74
C ARG A 13 29.09 16.28 -35.26
N SER A 14 28.02 16.43 -35.99
CA SER A 14 26.82 17.03 -35.42
C SER A 14 26.14 15.98 -34.52
N GLU A 15 26.08 16.25 -33.23
CA GLU A 15 25.22 15.45 -32.33
C GLU A 15 23.78 15.77 -32.64
N ILE A 16 23.04 14.78 -33.15
CA ILE A 16 21.58 14.89 -33.34
C ILE A 16 20.96 14.50 -31.98
N TRP A 17 20.40 15.47 -31.31
CA TRP A 17 19.65 15.24 -30.07
C TRP A 17 18.24 14.78 -30.45
N SER A 18 17.78 13.71 -29.78
CA SER A 18 16.41 13.27 -29.90
C SER A 18 15.48 14.33 -29.30
N THR A 19 14.36 14.59 -29.93
CA THR A 19 13.31 15.46 -29.38
C THR A 19 12.47 14.72 -28.33
N GLU A 20 12.68 13.39 -28.17
CA GLU A 20 11.94 12.58 -27.21
C GLU A 20 12.73 12.45 -25.91
N LEU A 21 12.15 12.89 -24.81
CA LEU A 21 12.58 12.58 -23.46
C LEU A 21 11.99 11.24 -23.05
N LYS A 22 12.85 10.35 -22.54
CA LYS A 22 12.43 9.06 -22.01
C LYS A 22 11.66 9.29 -20.70
N ASP A 23 10.38 8.93 -20.70
CA ASP A 23 9.59 8.92 -19.47
C ASP A 23 9.92 7.74 -18.59
N ILE A 24 9.74 7.93 -17.27
CA ILE A 24 9.91 6.87 -16.28
C ILE A 24 8.62 6.05 -16.25
N LEU A 25 8.75 4.72 -16.28
CA LEU A 25 7.62 3.82 -16.08
C LEU A 25 7.09 4.00 -14.65
N ARG A 26 5.77 4.05 -14.51
CA ARG A 26 5.09 4.42 -13.27
C ARG A 26 4.14 3.33 -12.84
N ASP A 27 4.18 3.02 -11.54
CA ASP A 27 3.23 2.13 -10.92
C ASP A 27 1.92 2.85 -10.61
N GLU A 28 0.81 2.12 -10.62
CA GLU A 28 -0.49 2.63 -10.17
C GLU A 28 -0.50 2.68 -8.63
N MET A 29 -1.08 3.76 -8.11
CA MET A 29 -1.28 3.98 -6.68
C MET A 29 -2.77 3.98 -6.36
N PHE A 30 -3.18 3.22 -5.33
CA PHE A 30 -4.58 3.06 -5.01
C PHE A 30 -4.90 3.05 -3.51
N ALA A 31 -3.90 3.10 -2.61
CA ALA A 31 -4.15 3.10 -1.16
C ALA A 31 -5.04 4.26 -0.73
N GLN A 32 -4.96 5.40 -1.40
CA GLN A 32 -5.82 6.56 -1.10
C GLN A 32 -7.31 6.22 -1.18
N ARG A 33 -7.70 5.28 -2.05
CA ARG A 33 -9.12 4.83 -2.18
C ARG A 33 -9.58 4.01 -0.99
N TYR A 34 -8.66 3.40 -0.27
CA TYR A 34 -8.93 2.46 0.83
C TYR A 34 -8.71 3.07 2.21
N VAL A 35 -8.29 4.33 2.27
CA VAL A 35 -8.10 5.06 3.51
C VAL A 35 -9.32 5.93 3.77
N LYS A 36 -9.92 5.79 4.96
CA LYS A 36 -10.97 6.72 5.40
C LYS A 36 -10.30 8.05 5.75
N MET A 37 -10.50 9.05 4.88
CA MET A 37 -9.98 10.38 5.12
C MET A 37 -10.82 11.10 6.16
N LEU A 38 -10.14 11.71 7.13
CA LEU A 38 -10.73 12.59 8.13
C LEU A 38 -10.54 14.03 7.68
N ASP A 39 -11.65 14.77 7.65
CA ASP A 39 -11.67 16.20 7.35
C ASP A 39 -11.79 17.00 8.65
N GLY A 40 -11.33 18.24 8.63
CA GLY A 40 -11.58 19.19 9.73
C GLY A 40 -10.48 19.22 10.81
N PHE A 41 -9.21 19.29 10.39
CA PHE A 41 -8.08 19.61 11.29
C PHE A 41 -7.73 21.10 11.24
N PRO A 42 -8.52 21.98 11.86
CA PRO A 42 -8.23 23.41 11.80
C PRO A 42 -6.97 23.77 12.60
N ASP A 43 -6.77 23.12 13.76
CA ASP A 43 -5.66 23.39 14.69
C ASP A 43 -5.19 22.11 15.37
N GLY A 44 -3.92 22.10 15.81
CA GLY A 44 -3.31 20.96 16.49
C GLY A 44 -2.74 19.89 15.53
N ASP A 45 -1.99 18.97 16.07
CA ASP A 45 -1.35 17.86 15.37
C ASP A 45 -1.89 16.49 15.80
N GLN A 46 -2.75 16.48 16.82
CA GLN A 46 -3.32 15.26 17.40
C GLN A 46 -4.85 15.37 17.47
N PHE A 47 -5.52 14.31 17.10
CA PHE A 47 -6.96 14.16 17.16
C PHE A 47 -7.34 12.92 17.95
N THR A 48 -8.25 13.05 18.89
CA THR A 48 -8.72 11.93 19.71
C THR A 48 -10.15 11.59 19.36
N ILE A 49 -10.37 10.34 18.94
CA ILE A 49 -11.69 9.80 18.63
C ILE A 49 -12.14 8.94 19.82
N PRO A 50 -13.17 9.33 20.56
CA PRO A 50 -13.71 8.49 21.61
C PRO A 50 -14.42 7.26 21.03
N SER A 51 -14.20 6.10 21.62
CA SER A 51 -14.90 4.86 21.31
C SER A 51 -15.79 4.42 22.49
N ILE A 52 -16.89 3.80 22.15
CA ILE A 52 -17.83 3.23 23.12
C ILE A 52 -17.76 1.72 22.99
N GLY A 53 -17.52 1.01 24.11
CA GLY A 53 -17.48 -0.43 24.16
C GLY A 53 -18.85 -1.08 23.93
N GLN A 54 -18.88 -2.39 23.83
CA GLN A 54 -20.10 -3.16 23.61
C GLN A 54 -20.94 -3.23 24.90
N ALA A 55 -22.25 -3.05 24.76
CA ALA A 55 -23.18 -3.27 25.86
C ALA A 55 -23.26 -4.77 26.18
N GLN A 56 -23.17 -5.10 27.47
CA GLN A 56 -23.34 -6.48 27.97
C GLN A 56 -24.81 -6.69 28.37
N VAL A 57 -25.32 -7.89 28.08
CA VAL A 57 -26.67 -8.30 28.45
C VAL A 57 -26.57 -9.39 29.51
N ASP A 58 -27.22 -9.16 30.65
CA ASP A 58 -27.33 -10.13 31.71
C ASP A 58 -28.73 -10.74 31.74
N ASN A 59 -28.86 -12.01 32.09
CA ASN A 59 -30.16 -12.65 32.27
C ASN A 59 -30.83 -12.08 33.55
N TYR A 60 -32.02 -11.56 33.37
CA TYR A 60 -32.84 -11.10 34.49
C TYR A 60 -33.51 -12.30 35.19
N ALA A 61 -33.39 -12.37 36.50
CA ALA A 61 -34.17 -13.26 37.32
C ALA A 61 -35.15 -12.43 38.16
N GLU A 62 -36.37 -12.92 38.29
CA GLU A 62 -37.42 -12.25 39.07
C GLU A 62 -36.95 -12.13 40.53
N ASP A 63 -37.25 -10.99 41.17
CA ASP A 63 -36.87 -10.63 42.56
C ASP A 63 -35.34 -10.50 42.79
N THR A 64 -34.56 -10.29 41.71
CA THR A 64 -33.11 -10.07 41.79
C THR A 64 -32.75 -8.69 41.29
N ALA A 65 -31.91 -7.95 42.05
CA ALA A 65 -31.49 -6.61 41.61
C ALA A 65 -30.68 -6.66 40.30
N VAL A 66 -31.00 -5.76 39.39
CA VAL A 66 -30.25 -5.60 38.13
C VAL A 66 -28.82 -5.12 38.39
N THR A 67 -27.84 -5.74 37.75
CA THR A 67 -26.45 -5.33 37.86
C THR A 67 -26.16 -4.14 36.97
N TYR A 68 -25.82 -3.00 37.52
CA TYR A 68 -25.39 -1.83 36.79
C TYR A 68 -23.89 -1.92 36.49
N ARG A 69 -23.52 -1.77 35.23
CA ARG A 69 -22.12 -1.77 34.80
C ARG A 69 -21.75 -0.37 34.27
N PRO A 70 -20.52 0.11 34.52
CA PRO A 70 -20.04 1.34 33.93
C PRO A 70 -19.94 1.17 32.40
N LEU A 71 -20.13 2.26 31.68
CA LEU A 71 -19.86 2.30 30.24
C LEU A 71 -18.36 2.10 30.01
N ASP A 72 -18.02 1.12 29.19
CA ASP A 72 -16.64 0.95 28.73
C ASP A 72 -16.37 1.99 27.64
N THR A 73 -15.39 2.86 27.90
CA THR A 73 -15.01 3.94 26.99
C THR A 73 -13.53 3.85 26.69
N GLY A 74 -13.19 3.83 25.43
CA GLY A 74 -11.81 3.90 24.95
C GLY A 74 -11.58 5.19 24.17
N GLU A 75 -10.34 5.48 23.87
CA GLU A 75 -9.95 6.58 22.98
C GLU A 75 -8.95 6.09 21.93
N PHE A 76 -9.15 6.53 20.72
CA PHE A 76 -8.19 6.34 19.64
C PHE A 76 -7.55 7.68 19.30
N THR A 77 -6.24 7.76 19.50
CA THR A 77 -5.47 8.96 19.17
C THR A 77 -4.85 8.85 17.79
N PHE A 78 -5.05 9.88 16.98
CA PHE A 78 -4.50 10.01 15.65
C PHE A 78 -3.63 11.26 15.58
N ALA A 79 -2.39 11.11 15.11
CA ALA A 79 -1.45 12.21 14.96
C ALA A 79 -1.05 12.39 13.49
N ILE A 80 -0.85 13.64 13.08
CA ILE A 80 -0.28 13.99 11.78
C ILE A 80 1.23 14.17 11.97
N ASP A 81 1.98 13.09 11.78
CA ASP A 81 3.41 13.00 12.10
C ASP A 81 4.34 13.09 10.88
N LYS A 82 3.81 12.93 9.67
CA LYS A 82 4.59 12.98 8.45
C LYS A 82 4.60 14.37 7.83
N TYR A 83 5.77 14.94 7.72
CA TYR A 83 6.03 16.17 6.96
C TYR A 83 7.12 15.90 5.94
N LEU A 84 6.74 15.91 4.67
CA LEU A 84 7.60 15.54 3.56
C LEU A 84 7.92 16.77 2.71
N SER A 85 9.11 16.78 2.15
CA SER A 85 9.52 17.76 1.15
C SER A 85 10.33 17.06 0.06
N SER A 86 10.06 17.45 -1.18
CA SER A 86 10.90 17.11 -2.34
C SER A 86 11.34 18.41 -2.98
N ALA A 87 12.64 18.65 -3.05
CA ALA A 87 13.19 19.90 -3.51
C ALA A 87 14.17 19.70 -4.66
N THR A 88 14.11 20.57 -5.65
CA THR A 88 15.10 20.66 -6.73
C THR A 88 15.39 22.11 -7.07
N TYR A 89 16.51 22.34 -7.70
CA TYR A 89 16.87 23.67 -8.17
C TYR A 89 17.52 23.62 -9.56
N MET A 90 17.43 24.71 -10.29
CA MET A 90 18.12 24.93 -11.53
C MET A 90 18.85 26.27 -11.51
N THR A 91 20.16 26.25 -11.77
CA THR A 91 20.94 27.48 -11.84
C THR A 91 20.62 28.26 -13.10
N LYS A 92 20.71 29.59 -13.05
CA LYS A 92 20.45 30.45 -14.19
C LYS A 92 21.37 30.16 -15.39
N LYS A 93 22.61 29.76 -15.10
CA LYS A 93 23.56 29.32 -16.13
C LYS A 93 23.10 28.03 -16.82
N ALA A 94 22.67 27.03 -16.03
CA ALA A 94 22.18 25.77 -16.60
C ALA A 94 20.91 25.98 -17.45
N GLU A 95 20.02 26.88 -17.03
CA GLU A 95 18.83 27.24 -17.80
C GLU A 95 19.18 27.87 -19.16
N GLN A 96 20.25 28.66 -19.22
CA GLN A 96 20.70 29.30 -20.46
C GLN A 96 21.48 28.37 -21.37
N ASP A 97 22.28 27.47 -20.80
CA ASP A 97 23.20 26.61 -21.56
C ASP A 97 22.57 25.26 -21.94
N ALA A 98 21.52 24.80 -21.25
CA ALA A 98 20.92 23.48 -21.48
C ALA A 98 19.72 23.56 -22.44
N PHE A 99 19.80 22.79 -23.53
CA PHE A 99 18.79 22.76 -24.58
C PHE A 99 17.40 22.31 -24.11
N TYR A 100 17.34 21.40 -23.12
CA TYR A 100 16.08 20.83 -22.61
C TYR A 100 15.70 21.34 -21.21
N ALA A 101 16.29 22.40 -20.71
CA ALA A 101 16.11 22.83 -19.33
C ALA A 101 14.65 23.05 -18.93
N GLN A 102 13.89 23.77 -19.76
CA GLN A 102 12.47 24.04 -19.47
C GLN A 102 11.59 22.78 -19.58
N GLU A 103 11.85 21.94 -20.57
CA GLU A 103 11.08 20.69 -20.74
C GLU A 103 11.35 19.70 -19.62
N MET A 104 12.60 19.57 -19.19
CA MET A 104 12.96 18.75 -18.02
C MET A 104 12.25 19.21 -16.76
N MET A 105 12.19 20.52 -16.51
CA MET A 105 11.51 21.07 -15.32
C MET A 105 10.01 20.82 -15.36
N SER A 106 9.37 21.00 -16.52
CA SER A 106 7.93 20.73 -16.66
C SER A 106 7.54 19.27 -16.38
N ARG A 107 8.44 18.33 -16.63
CA ARG A 107 8.23 16.91 -16.34
C ARG A 107 8.67 16.50 -14.93
N PHE A 108 9.65 17.20 -14.36
CA PHE A 108 10.21 16.85 -13.05
C PHE A 108 9.32 17.31 -11.89
N VAL A 109 8.67 18.46 -11.99
CA VAL A 109 7.78 18.98 -10.94
C VAL A 109 6.60 18.01 -10.65
N PRO A 110 5.85 17.52 -11.64
CA PRO A 110 4.84 16.49 -11.42
C PRO A 110 5.40 15.20 -10.82
N GLU A 111 6.66 14.87 -11.11
CA GLU A 111 7.30 13.68 -10.53
C GLU A 111 7.61 13.84 -9.04
N GLN A 112 7.91 15.06 -8.57
CA GLN A 112 8.03 15.35 -7.13
C GLN A 112 6.72 15.12 -6.38
N GLU A 113 5.61 15.60 -6.93
CA GLU A 113 4.28 15.37 -6.38
C GLU A 113 3.96 13.87 -6.32
N ARG A 114 4.24 13.16 -7.42
CA ARG A 114 4.07 11.71 -7.50
C ARG A 114 4.94 10.97 -6.47
N ALA A 115 6.18 11.37 -6.26
CA ALA A 115 7.07 10.75 -5.28
C ALA A 115 6.51 10.87 -3.85
N ILE A 116 5.88 12.00 -3.51
CA ILE A 116 5.19 12.18 -2.24
C ILE A 116 3.98 11.26 -2.13
N MET A 117 3.19 11.12 -3.21
CA MET A 117 2.04 10.20 -3.24
C MET A 117 2.49 8.73 -3.15
N ALA A 118 3.59 8.36 -3.80
CA ALA A 118 4.17 7.01 -3.65
C ALA A 118 4.64 6.74 -2.21
N HIS A 119 5.20 7.74 -1.54
CA HIS A 119 5.55 7.62 -0.13
C HIS A 119 4.30 7.46 0.76
N PHE A 120 3.20 8.17 0.46
CA PHE A 120 1.92 7.99 1.14
C PHE A 120 1.39 6.56 0.96
N GLU A 121 1.43 6.02 -0.28
CA GLU A 121 1.07 4.64 -0.60
C GLU A 121 1.88 3.65 0.23
N ALA A 122 3.21 3.73 0.16
CA ALA A 122 4.12 2.85 0.90
C ALA A 122 3.91 2.93 2.42
N THR A 123 3.71 4.14 2.95
CA THR A 123 3.45 4.35 4.39
C THR A 123 2.12 3.71 4.80
N THR A 124 1.08 3.88 3.99
CA THR A 124 -0.24 3.30 4.25
C THR A 124 -0.18 1.78 4.29
N LEU A 125 0.43 1.17 3.27
CA LEU A 125 0.55 -0.29 3.18
C LEU A 125 1.52 -0.88 4.22
N ALA A 126 2.47 -0.08 4.74
CA ALA A 126 3.37 -0.50 5.81
C ALA A 126 2.76 -0.34 7.22
N THR A 127 1.73 0.50 7.38
CA THR A 127 1.12 0.80 8.69
C THR A 127 0.68 -0.44 9.47
N PRO A 128 0.09 -1.49 8.88
CA PRO A 128 -0.33 -2.70 9.60
C PRO A 128 0.81 -3.47 10.25
N GLU A 129 2.02 -3.35 9.70
CA GLU A 129 3.23 -4.00 10.23
C GLU A 129 4.08 -3.06 11.09
N THR A 130 3.57 -1.87 11.41
CA THR A 130 4.30 -0.90 12.25
C THR A 130 4.02 -1.18 13.72
N GLY A 131 5.06 -1.50 14.49
CA GLY A 131 4.96 -1.79 15.91
C GLY A 131 4.48 -3.21 16.24
N VAL A 132 4.33 -4.07 15.23
CA VAL A 132 4.03 -5.49 15.44
C VAL A 132 5.22 -6.18 16.10
N VAL A 133 4.94 -7.00 17.11
CA VAL A 133 5.97 -7.82 17.76
C VAL A 133 6.43 -8.91 16.79
N ALA A 134 7.74 -9.07 16.65
CA ALA A 134 8.30 -10.11 15.79
C ALA A 134 7.73 -11.49 16.15
N ASN A 135 7.42 -12.29 15.14
CA ASN A 135 6.83 -13.63 15.27
C ASN A 135 5.42 -13.68 15.91
N SER A 136 4.77 -12.53 16.10
CA SER A 136 3.40 -12.47 16.60
C SER A 136 2.43 -12.88 15.49
N ASN A 137 1.40 -13.65 15.86
CA ASN A 137 0.28 -13.98 14.99
C ASN A 137 -0.88 -12.97 15.09
N GLU A 138 -0.71 -11.93 15.91
CA GLU A 138 -1.71 -10.86 16.13
C GLU A 138 -3.13 -11.41 16.31
N ALA A 139 -3.26 -12.40 17.21
CA ALA A 139 -4.54 -13.05 17.48
C ALA A 139 -5.52 -12.08 18.14
N ILE A 140 -6.72 -11.95 17.56
CA ILE A 140 -7.85 -11.19 18.07
C ILE A 140 -8.97 -12.17 18.40
N ASP A 141 -9.46 -12.16 19.62
CA ASP A 141 -10.47 -13.13 20.11
C ASP A 141 -10.09 -14.61 19.84
N GLY A 142 -8.79 -14.94 19.91
CA GLY A 142 -8.28 -16.28 19.67
C GLY A 142 -8.18 -16.66 18.17
N ILE A 143 -8.45 -15.74 17.27
CA ILE A 143 -8.31 -15.93 15.81
C ILE A 143 -7.08 -15.18 15.32
N GLU A 144 -6.22 -15.89 14.64
CA GLU A 144 -5.01 -15.29 14.06
C GLU A 144 -5.37 -14.33 12.92
N HIS A 145 -4.75 -13.15 12.95
CA HIS A 145 -4.87 -12.12 11.91
C HIS A 145 -3.54 -11.87 11.19
N ARG A 146 -2.50 -12.66 11.53
CA ARG A 146 -1.19 -12.62 10.88
C ARG A 146 -0.57 -14.01 10.87
N TRP A 147 -0.21 -14.54 9.68
CA TRP A 147 0.44 -15.85 9.53
C TRP A 147 1.29 -15.92 8.25
N ALA A 148 2.17 -16.90 8.20
CA ALA A 148 2.89 -17.25 6.98
C ALA A 148 1.97 -18.02 6.02
N ALA A 149 2.10 -17.76 4.72
CA ALA A 149 1.33 -18.46 3.69
C ALA A 149 1.51 -19.98 3.78
N GLY A 150 0.42 -20.71 3.55
CA GLY A 150 0.31 -22.15 3.86
C GLY A 150 0.99 -23.11 2.87
N GLY A 151 1.49 -22.62 1.73
CA GLY A 151 2.20 -23.44 0.76
C GLY A 151 3.65 -23.70 1.14
N THR A 152 4.32 -24.59 0.41
CA THR A 152 5.75 -24.87 0.60
C THR A 152 6.55 -23.59 0.47
N ASP A 153 7.48 -23.33 1.39
CA ASP A 153 8.30 -22.12 1.45
C ASP A 153 7.48 -20.80 1.53
N ALA A 154 6.35 -20.81 2.22
CA ALA A 154 5.45 -19.67 2.34
C ALA A 154 4.93 -19.12 1.00
N VAL A 155 4.69 -19.97 0.04
CA VAL A 155 3.96 -19.62 -1.17
C VAL A 155 2.47 -19.52 -0.86
N ILE A 156 1.82 -18.45 -1.32
CA ILE A 156 0.40 -18.24 -1.05
C ILE A 156 -0.47 -19.29 -1.76
N THR A 157 -1.51 -19.73 -1.08
CA THR A 157 -2.45 -20.74 -1.56
C THR A 157 -3.88 -20.23 -1.57
N VAL A 158 -4.78 -20.95 -2.25
CA VAL A 158 -6.22 -20.63 -2.25
C VAL A 158 -6.82 -20.77 -0.85
N ASP A 159 -6.27 -21.67 -0.03
CA ASP A 159 -6.70 -21.86 1.37
C ASP A 159 -6.39 -20.66 2.25
N ASP A 160 -5.32 -19.91 1.97
CA ASP A 160 -4.99 -18.68 2.70
C ASP A 160 -6.07 -17.61 2.50
N PHE A 161 -6.66 -17.51 1.30
CA PHE A 161 -7.79 -16.61 1.04
C PHE A 161 -9.05 -17.05 1.80
N ALA A 162 -9.32 -18.36 1.85
CA ALA A 162 -10.45 -18.88 2.61
C ALA A 162 -10.28 -18.62 4.10
N ARG A 163 -9.07 -18.80 4.64
CA ARG A 163 -8.71 -18.53 6.04
C ARG A 163 -8.80 -17.05 6.36
N ALA A 164 -8.31 -16.16 5.48
CA ALA A 164 -8.44 -14.72 5.65
C ALA A 164 -9.92 -14.30 5.72
N ARG A 165 -10.76 -14.82 4.84
CA ARG A 165 -12.21 -14.60 4.88
C ARG A 165 -12.85 -15.10 6.18
N PHE A 166 -12.44 -16.28 6.66
CA PHE A 166 -12.92 -16.81 7.93
C PHE A 166 -12.58 -15.89 9.10
N ALA A 167 -11.33 -15.38 9.18
CA ALA A 167 -10.89 -14.48 10.22
C ALA A 167 -11.70 -13.16 10.21
N LEU A 168 -11.88 -12.55 9.03
CA LEU A 168 -12.70 -11.34 8.88
C LEU A 168 -14.16 -11.56 9.29
N LYS A 169 -14.76 -12.71 8.92
CA LYS A 169 -16.13 -13.04 9.35
C LYS A 169 -16.27 -13.20 10.85
N LYS A 170 -15.28 -13.78 11.50
CA LYS A 170 -15.26 -13.90 12.97
C LYS A 170 -15.13 -12.53 13.65
N ALA A 171 -14.46 -11.59 13.02
CA ALA A 171 -14.39 -10.19 13.46
C ALA A 171 -15.66 -9.38 13.10
N ASN A 172 -16.73 -10.02 12.60
CA ASN A 172 -17.98 -9.40 12.19
C ASN A 172 -17.83 -8.37 11.05
N VAL A 173 -16.83 -8.54 10.19
CA VAL A 173 -16.63 -7.68 9.02
C VAL A 173 -17.65 -8.04 7.94
N PRO A 174 -18.32 -7.05 7.31
CA PRO A 174 -19.25 -7.30 6.23
C PRO A 174 -18.59 -7.98 5.03
N ASP A 175 -19.29 -8.93 4.42
CA ASP A 175 -18.87 -9.65 3.20
C ASP A 175 -18.98 -8.79 1.92
N ARG A 176 -18.82 -7.47 2.03
CA ARG A 176 -18.90 -6.53 0.91
C ARG A 176 -17.60 -5.78 0.76
N GLY A 177 -17.22 -5.48 -0.48
CA GLY A 177 -16.02 -4.71 -0.76
C GLY A 177 -14.76 -5.33 -0.17
N LEU A 178 -14.66 -6.66 -0.19
CA LEU A 178 -13.44 -7.34 0.25
C LEU A 178 -12.35 -7.16 -0.79
N VAL A 179 -11.19 -6.70 -0.35
CA VAL A 179 -10.03 -6.42 -1.18
C VAL A 179 -8.82 -7.15 -0.62
N ALA A 180 -8.01 -7.68 -1.52
CA ALA A 180 -6.71 -8.25 -1.22
C ALA A 180 -5.64 -7.47 -2.00
N ILE A 181 -4.69 -6.86 -1.30
CA ILE A 181 -3.53 -6.23 -1.90
C ILE A 181 -2.35 -7.18 -1.74
N VAL A 182 -1.82 -7.67 -2.85
CA VAL A 182 -0.80 -8.72 -2.87
C VAL A 182 0.45 -8.28 -3.63
N ASP A 183 1.56 -8.95 -3.36
CA ASP A 183 2.81 -8.74 -4.07
C ASP A 183 2.75 -9.32 -5.50
N PRO A 184 3.47 -8.78 -6.49
CA PRO A 184 3.53 -9.34 -7.85
C PRO A 184 3.98 -10.81 -7.91
N SER A 185 4.77 -11.30 -6.95
CA SER A 185 5.11 -12.73 -6.84
C SER A 185 3.89 -13.61 -6.59
N VAL A 186 2.92 -13.10 -5.84
CA VAL A 186 1.64 -13.77 -5.60
C VAL A 186 0.80 -13.83 -6.88
N GLU A 187 0.80 -12.76 -7.69
CA GLU A 187 0.15 -12.77 -9.00
C GLU A 187 0.68 -13.90 -9.89
N PHE A 188 2.00 -14.02 -9.98
CA PHE A 188 2.63 -15.11 -10.73
C PHE A 188 2.16 -16.48 -10.23
N THR A 189 2.16 -16.67 -8.91
CA THR A 189 1.70 -17.91 -8.27
C THR A 189 0.23 -18.19 -8.60
N LEU A 190 -0.66 -17.21 -8.44
CA LEU A 190 -2.09 -17.37 -8.73
C LEU A 190 -2.36 -17.75 -10.19
N ASN A 191 -1.61 -17.16 -11.12
CA ASN A 191 -1.71 -17.48 -12.54
C ASN A 191 -1.21 -18.88 -12.90
N THR A 192 -0.40 -19.51 -12.06
CA THR A 192 0.13 -20.87 -12.26
C THR A 192 -0.65 -21.94 -11.51
N LEU A 193 -1.49 -21.58 -10.54
CA LEU A 193 -2.28 -22.54 -9.76
C LEU A 193 -3.34 -23.23 -10.62
N SER A 194 -3.21 -24.56 -10.78
CA SER A 194 -4.14 -25.37 -11.56
C SER A 194 -5.59 -25.34 -11.02
N GLN A 195 -5.76 -25.08 -9.72
CA GLN A 195 -7.09 -24.95 -9.10
C GLN A 195 -7.86 -23.72 -9.63
N LEU A 196 -7.14 -22.66 -9.98
CA LEU A 196 -7.72 -21.43 -10.50
C LEU A 196 -7.77 -21.42 -12.04
N THR A 197 -6.81 -22.02 -12.72
CA THR A 197 -6.69 -21.99 -14.18
C THR A 197 -7.52 -23.06 -14.88
N SER A 198 -8.06 -24.05 -14.16
CA SER A 198 -8.87 -25.09 -14.75
C SER A 198 -10.35 -24.71 -14.83
N VAL A 199 -10.85 -24.56 -16.06
CA VAL A 199 -12.28 -24.31 -16.36
C VAL A 199 -13.17 -25.43 -15.82
N ALA A 200 -12.65 -26.65 -15.74
CA ALA A 200 -13.39 -27.81 -15.20
C ALA A 200 -13.72 -27.67 -13.70
N ASN A 201 -12.85 -26.96 -12.95
CA ASN A 201 -13.03 -26.76 -11.52
C ASN A 201 -13.81 -25.46 -11.20
N ASN A 202 -13.85 -24.51 -12.12
CA ASN A 202 -14.55 -23.26 -11.90
C ASN A 202 -15.15 -22.70 -13.20
N PRO A 203 -16.43 -23.03 -13.50
CA PRO A 203 -17.11 -22.61 -14.74
C PRO A 203 -17.22 -21.08 -14.91
N LYS A 204 -17.11 -20.29 -13.82
CA LYS A 204 -17.12 -18.83 -13.87
C LYS A 204 -15.85 -18.23 -14.51
N TRP A 205 -14.79 -19.04 -14.67
CA TRP A 205 -13.55 -18.63 -15.31
C TRP A 205 -13.64 -18.53 -16.84
N GLU A 206 -14.66 -19.12 -17.44
CA GLU A 206 -14.84 -19.10 -18.90
C GLU A 206 -14.89 -17.66 -19.45
N GLY A 207 -15.47 -16.71 -18.69
CA GLY A 207 -15.49 -15.30 -19.03
C GLY A 207 -14.11 -14.62 -18.94
N ILE A 208 -13.27 -14.98 -17.98
CA ILE A 208 -11.95 -14.39 -17.78
C ILE A 208 -10.95 -14.94 -18.80
N VAL A 209 -11.00 -16.23 -19.09
CA VAL A 209 -10.15 -16.86 -20.12
C VAL A 209 -10.50 -16.36 -21.52
N SER A 210 -11.78 -16.06 -21.80
CA SER A 210 -12.22 -15.58 -23.12
C SER A 210 -12.00 -14.08 -23.33
N THR A 211 -12.02 -13.26 -22.25
CA THR A 211 -11.96 -11.80 -22.38
C THR A 211 -10.55 -11.23 -22.08
N GLY A 212 -9.62 -12.04 -21.59
CA GLY A 212 -8.31 -11.60 -21.12
C GLY A 212 -8.40 -10.84 -19.80
N ILE A 213 -7.26 -10.67 -19.15
CA ILE A 213 -7.11 -9.81 -17.97
C ILE A 213 -7.48 -8.40 -18.37
N ALA A 214 -8.40 -7.78 -17.66
CA ALA A 214 -8.88 -6.44 -17.96
C ALA A 214 -7.70 -5.46 -18.07
N THR A 215 -7.52 -4.92 -19.25
CA THR A 215 -6.48 -3.94 -19.55
C THR A 215 -6.70 -2.67 -18.73
N GLY A 216 -5.73 -2.32 -17.90
CA GLY A 216 -5.66 -1.01 -17.25
C GLY A 216 -5.92 -0.95 -15.75
N MET A 217 -6.04 -2.07 -15.06
CA MET A 217 -6.06 -2.17 -13.60
C MET A 217 -5.19 -3.33 -13.15
N ASN A 218 -4.46 -3.17 -12.06
CA ASN A 218 -3.72 -4.27 -11.41
C ASN A 218 -4.68 -5.28 -10.73
N PHE A 219 -5.85 -5.47 -11.32
CA PHE A 219 -6.87 -6.42 -10.89
C PHE A 219 -6.58 -7.80 -11.49
N ILE A 220 -6.35 -8.79 -10.63
CA ILE A 220 -6.01 -10.14 -11.06
C ILE A 220 -7.26 -11.00 -11.20
N ALA A 221 -8.06 -11.10 -10.16
CA ALA A 221 -9.20 -11.97 -10.08
C ALA A 221 -10.05 -11.70 -8.82
N ASN A 222 -11.24 -12.28 -8.76
CA ASN A 222 -12.02 -12.38 -7.54
C ASN A 222 -11.88 -13.80 -6.97
N ILE A 223 -11.24 -13.93 -5.81
CA ILE A 223 -11.01 -15.20 -5.13
C ILE A 223 -11.69 -15.16 -3.75
N TYR A 224 -12.63 -16.08 -3.51
CA TYR A 224 -13.43 -16.13 -2.29
C TYR A 224 -14.14 -14.82 -1.92
N GLY A 225 -14.45 -13.98 -2.91
CA GLY A 225 -15.08 -12.67 -2.71
C GLY A 225 -14.10 -11.53 -2.50
N PHE A 226 -12.78 -11.79 -2.50
CA PHE A 226 -11.76 -10.75 -2.51
C PHE A 226 -11.45 -10.32 -3.94
N ASP A 227 -11.50 -9.02 -4.19
CA ASP A 227 -10.94 -8.42 -5.39
C ASP A 227 -9.44 -8.25 -5.20
N VAL A 228 -8.65 -8.95 -6.00
CA VAL A 228 -7.19 -9.03 -5.82
C VAL A 228 -6.49 -8.00 -6.68
N TYR A 229 -5.68 -7.15 -6.04
CA TYR A 229 -4.85 -6.13 -6.68
C TYR A 229 -3.38 -6.34 -6.33
N THR A 230 -2.48 -6.00 -7.26
CA THR A 230 -1.03 -6.05 -7.02
C THR A 230 -0.47 -4.69 -6.63
N SER A 231 0.51 -4.69 -5.73
CA SER A 231 1.27 -3.50 -5.37
C SER A 231 2.73 -3.83 -5.06
N ASN A 232 3.64 -2.98 -5.56
CA ASN A 232 5.07 -3.05 -5.25
C ASN A 232 5.44 -2.37 -3.92
N TYR A 233 4.49 -1.68 -3.29
CA TYR A 233 4.72 -0.87 -2.08
C TYR A 233 4.45 -1.60 -0.77
N LEU A 234 4.19 -2.91 -0.81
CA LEU A 234 3.98 -3.73 0.38
C LEU A 234 5.23 -3.80 1.26
N LYS A 235 5.03 -3.85 2.58
CA LYS A 235 6.10 -3.91 3.56
C LYS A 235 6.89 -5.22 3.46
N ASP A 236 8.23 -5.10 3.43
CA ASP A 236 9.13 -6.23 3.59
C ASP A 236 9.12 -6.73 5.03
N ILE A 237 9.07 -8.04 5.19
CA ILE A 237 9.07 -8.73 6.48
C ILE A 237 10.35 -9.56 6.57
N THR A 238 11.09 -9.34 7.64
CA THR A 238 12.33 -10.05 7.97
C THR A 238 12.25 -10.69 9.35
N ASP A 239 11.04 -11.00 9.79
CA ASP A 239 10.77 -11.66 11.07
C ASP A 239 11.38 -13.07 11.08
N GLY A 240 11.59 -13.62 12.28
CA GLY A 240 11.88 -15.04 12.45
C GLY A 240 10.72 -15.95 12.04
N ALA A 241 10.68 -17.14 12.59
CA ALA A 241 9.65 -18.13 12.26
C ALA A 241 8.24 -17.65 12.59
N LEU A 242 7.39 -17.53 11.58
CA LEU A 242 5.95 -17.31 11.72
C LEU A 242 5.21 -18.64 11.56
N PRO A 243 4.19 -18.93 12.39
CA PRO A 243 3.41 -20.14 12.24
C PRO A 243 2.66 -20.13 10.89
N THR A 244 2.71 -21.25 10.17
CA THR A 244 1.84 -21.51 9.03
C THR A 244 0.53 -22.09 9.51
N ALA A 245 -0.46 -22.18 8.63
CA ALA A 245 -1.73 -22.85 8.92
C ALA A 245 -1.56 -24.33 9.28
N ALA A 246 -0.50 -24.99 8.83
CA ALA A 246 -0.30 -26.43 8.91
C ALA A 246 0.91 -26.85 9.75
N ASP A 247 1.94 -26.01 9.97
CA ASP A 247 3.23 -26.43 10.50
C ASP A 247 4.05 -25.36 11.24
N ALA A 248 5.24 -25.75 11.70
CA ALA A 248 6.18 -25.07 12.56
C ALA A 248 6.69 -23.69 12.11
N GLY A 249 6.18 -23.18 11.00
CA GLY A 249 6.47 -21.81 10.57
C GLY A 249 7.62 -21.69 9.57
N VAL A 250 7.59 -20.63 8.80
CA VAL A 250 8.66 -20.23 7.88
C VAL A 250 9.48 -19.13 8.50
N ASP A 251 10.80 -19.26 8.46
CA ASP A 251 11.74 -18.27 8.97
C ASP A 251 12.02 -17.20 7.91
N PHE A 252 11.45 -16.02 8.08
CA PHE A 252 11.63 -14.87 7.19
C PHE A 252 12.90 -14.07 7.48
N SER A 253 13.69 -14.42 8.51
CA SER A 253 15.00 -13.81 8.72
C SER A 253 16.00 -14.18 7.62
N THR A 254 15.79 -15.32 6.98
CA THR A 254 16.64 -15.86 5.89
C THR A 254 15.99 -15.73 4.52
N VAL A 255 14.69 -15.48 4.46
CA VAL A 255 13.89 -15.37 3.24
C VAL A 255 13.12 -14.05 3.29
N ASN A 256 13.26 -13.24 2.27
CA ASN A 256 12.48 -12.00 2.20
C ASN A 256 10.98 -12.33 2.04
N GLY A 257 10.18 -11.83 2.98
CA GLY A 257 8.74 -11.94 2.96
C GLY A 257 8.06 -10.63 2.59
N LYS A 258 6.85 -10.69 2.05
CA LYS A 258 5.96 -9.54 1.85
C LYS A 258 4.66 -9.73 2.62
N ALA A 259 4.20 -8.67 3.26
CA ALA A 259 2.91 -8.67 3.96
C ALA A 259 1.79 -8.39 2.96
N ASN A 260 1.06 -9.42 2.55
CA ASN A 260 -0.16 -9.27 1.76
C ASN A 260 -1.33 -8.91 2.67
N LEU A 261 -2.13 -7.92 2.27
CA LEU A 261 -3.18 -7.32 3.09
C LEU A 261 -4.57 -7.73 2.58
N PHE A 262 -5.41 -8.21 3.49
CA PHE A 262 -6.79 -8.61 3.22
C PHE A 262 -7.72 -7.82 4.13
N PHE A 263 -8.64 -7.05 3.57
CA PHE A 263 -9.53 -6.19 4.35
C PHE A 263 -10.82 -5.86 3.59
N SER A 264 -11.76 -5.18 4.27
CA SER A 264 -12.98 -4.65 3.67
C SER A 264 -12.85 -3.15 3.43
N THR A 265 -13.39 -2.69 2.30
CA THR A 265 -13.50 -1.27 1.95
C THR A 265 -14.87 -0.67 2.26
N ASP A 266 -15.78 -1.45 2.85
CA ASP A 266 -17.12 -0.94 3.24
C ASP A 266 -16.97 0.10 4.37
N GLY A 267 -17.49 1.30 4.16
CA GLY A 267 -17.19 2.53 4.88
C GLY A 267 -16.97 2.45 6.40
N ALA A 268 -17.76 1.63 7.13
CA ALA A 268 -17.59 1.43 8.57
C ALA A 268 -16.51 0.41 8.90
N ALA A 269 -16.19 -0.49 7.98
CA ALA A 269 -15.25 -1.59 8.16
C ALA A 269 -13.84 -1.26 7.67
N THR A 270 -13.63 -0.13 7.01
CA THR A 270 -12.32 0.29 6.52
C THR A 270 -11.31 0.36 7.64
N PRO A 271 -10.17 -0.39 7.55
CA PRO A 271 -9.22 -0.48 8.65
C PRO A 271 -8.32 0.75 8.78
N PHE A 272 -8.08 1.46 7.68
CA PHE A 272 -7.20 2.62 7.65
C PHE A 272 -7.93 3.94 7.88
N VAL A 273 -7.30 4.79 8.65
CA VAL A 273 -7.70 6.19 8.82
C VAL A 273 -6.52 7.08 8.45
N GLY A 274 -6.79 8.16 7.73
CA GLY A 274 -5.78 9.12 7.33
C GLY A 274 -6.31 10.54 7.32
N ALA A 275 -5.41 11.51 7.36
CA ALA A 275 -5.74 12.91 7.18
C ALA A 275 -4.60 13.64 6.47
N TRP A 276 -4.97 14.50 5.53
CA TRP A 276 -4.08 15.50 4.95
C TRP A 276 -4.26 16.81 5.69
N ARG A 277 -3.19 17.35 6.23
CA ARG A 277 -3.17 18.72 6.70
C ARG A 277 -2.78 19.68 5.58
N GLN A 278 -1.86 19.22 4.72
CA GLN A 278 -1.42 19.90 3.51
C GLN A 278 -1.28 18.85 2.42
N MET A 279 -2.06 18.98 1.36
CA MET A 279 -1.87 18.19 0.15
C MET A 279 -0.55 18.60 -0.52
N PRO A 280 0.02 17.74 -1.39
CA PRO A 280 1.20 18.12 -2.13
C PRO A 280 1.00 19.46 -2.83
N GLU A 281 1.84 20.44 -2.51
CA GLU A 281 1.81 21.79 -3.06
C GLU A 281 3.23 22.16 -3.50
N VAL A 282 3.33 22.77 -4.67
CA VAL A 282 4.61 23.17 -5.27
C VAL A 282 4.82 24.65 -5.05
N ASP A 283 5.85 24.97 -4.31
CA ASP A 283 6.34 26.35 -4.13
C ASP A 283 7.51 26.62 -5.08
N PHE A 284 7.47 27.77 -5.72
CA PHE A 284 8.51 28.24 -6.63
C PHE A 284 9.10 29.55 -6.13
N GLU A 285 10.43 29.60 -6.01
CA GLU A 285 11.14 30.83 -5.65
C GLU A 285 12.44 30.99 -6.44
N TYR A 286 12.77 32.24 -6.82
CA TYR A 286 14.07 32.58 -7.37
C TYR A 286 15.01 33.07 -6.27
N ASN A 287 16.04 32.28 -6.00
CA ASN A 287 17.07 32.65 -5.02
C ASN A 287 18.15 33.54 -5.67
N LYS A 288 18.20 34.79 -5.28
CA LYS A 288 19.11 35.79 -5.85
C LYS A 288 20.57 35.57 -5.45
N ASP A 289 20.81 35.06 -4.24
CA ASP A 289 22.15 34.88 -3.70
C ASP A 289 22.90 33.77 -4.43
N PHE A 290 22.18 32.73 -4.81
CA PHE A 290 22.71 31.57 -5.55
C PHE A 290 22.39 31.61 -7.04
N GLN A 291 21.66 32.61 -7.52
CA GLN A 291 21.22 32.76 -8.92
C GLN A 291 20.60 31.46 -9.49
N ARG A 292 19.60 30.92 -8.76
CA ARG A 292 18.92 29.69 -9.13
C ARG A 292 17.43 29.77 -8.88
N ASN A 293 16.67 29.05 -9.71
CA ASN A 293 15.26 28.78 -9.50
C ASN A 293 15.14 27.56 -8.58
N GLU A 294 14.37 27.70 -7.50
CA GLU A 294 14.12 26.64 -6.52
C GLU A 294 12.68 26.19 -6.62
N PHE A 295 12.46 24.88 -6.63
CA PHE A 295 11.15 24.24 -6.63
C PHE A 295 11.10 23.30 -5.44
N VAL A 296 10.12 23.50 -4.59
CA VAL A 296 9.93 22.69 -3.39
C VAL A 296 8.50 22.21 -3.36
N THR A 297 8.31 20.90 -3.35
CA THR A 297 6.98 20.30 -3.14
C THR A 297 6.90 19.84 -1.71
N THR A 298 5.92 20.31 -0.96
CA THR A 298 5.72 19.93 0.44
C THR A 298 4.37 19.30 0.65
N ALA A 299 4.30 18.36 1.60
CA ALA A 299 3.04 17.75 2.00
C ALA A 299 3.08 17.34 3.48
N ARG A 300 1.93 17.42 4.15
CA ARG A 300 1.79 16.99 5.54
C ARG A 300 0.59 16.10 5.74
N TYR A 301 0.82 14.89 6.27
CA TYR A 301 -0.22 13.90 6.46
C TYR A 301 0.05 12.99 7.65
N GLY A 302 -0.97 12.23 8.03
CA GLY A 302 -0.85 11.11 8.95
C GLY A 302 -1.71 9.94 8.45
N VAL A 303 -1.28 8.73 8.73
CA VAL A 303 -2.04 7.48 8.47
C VAL A 303 -1.87 6.56 9.66
N LYS A 304 -2.98 5.93 10.09
CA LYS A 304 -2.95 4.97 11.18
C LYS A 304 -3.93 3.82 10.93
N LEU A 305 -3.61 2.65 11.46
CA LEU A 305 -4.53 1.52 11.51
C LEU A 305 -5.55 1.79 12.63
N TYR A 306 -6.81 1.98 12.23
CA TYR A 306 -7.91 2.30 13.16
C TYR A 306 -8.59 1.04 13.69
N ARG A 307 -8.77 0.03 12.83
CA ARG A 307 -9.44 -1.23 13.17
C ARG A 307 -8.57 -2.41 12.77
N PRO A 308 -7.65 -2.86 13.65
CA PRO A 308 -6.78 -4.00 13.36
C PRO A 308 -7.58 -5.31 13.16
N GLU A 309 -8.75 -5.44 13.79
CA GLU A 309 -9.65 -6.59 13.66
C GLU A 309 -10.23 -6.75 12.24
N ASN A 310 -10.30 -5.67 11.47
CA ASN A 310 -10.85 -5.67 10.11
C ASN A 310 -9.77 -5.94 9.04
N MET A 311 -8.58 -6.35 9.45
CA MET A 311 -7.47 -6.62 8.56
C MET A 311 -6.81 -7.96 8.89
N VAL A 312 -6.47 -8.68 7.84
CA VAL A 312 -5.67 -9.90 7.91
C VAL A 312 -4.40 -9.72 7.08
N ARG A 313 -3.30 -10.24 7.57
CA ARG A 313 -1.98 -10.19 6.95
C ARG A 313 -1.45 -11.58 6.69
N VAL A 314 -1.19 -11.88 5.43
CA VAL A 314 -0.58 -13.14 5.01
C VAL A 314 0.82 -12.85 4.47
N ILE A 315 1.82 -13.39 5.14
CA ILE A 315 3.21 -13.16 4.77
C ILE A 315 3.62 -14.23 3.76
N SER A 316 3.99 -13.81 2.57
CA SER A 316 4.47 -14.71 1.51
C SER A 316 5.89 -14.40 1.09
N LYS A 317 6.59 -15.42 0.58
CA LYS A 317 7.93 -15.28 0.01
C LYS A 317 7.87 -14.46 -1.28
N THR A 318 8.89 -13.61 -1.51
CA THR A 318 8.99 -12.76 -2.70
C THR A 318 9.68 -13.42 -3.89
N ASN A 319 10.48 -14.46 -3.64
CA ASN A 319 11.17 -15.18 -4.70
C ASN A 319 10.38 -16.45 -5.03
N VAL A 320 9.82 -16.49 -6.22
CA VAL A 320 9.07 -17.64 -6.76
C VAL A 320 10.05 -18.60 -7.45
#